data_24dcae4ca8e0657ed7e98d8a7aa825de
#
_entry.id   24dcae4ca8e0657ed7e98d8a7aa825de
#
_cell.length_a   1.000
_cell.length_b   1.000
_cell.length_c   1.000
_cell.angle_alpha   90.00
_cell.angle_beta   90.00
_cell.angle_gamma   90.00
#
_symmetry.space_group_name_H-M   'P 1'
#
loop_
_entity.id
_entity.type
_entity.pdbx_description
1 polymer ?
#
loop_
_entity_poly.entity_id
_entity_poly.type
_entity_poly.pdbx_seq_one_letter_code
_entity_poly.pdbx_strand_id
1 'polypeptide(L)'
;MSRIYYRGGMSPFETFSPGYILTHNVIGTNVGNFLYLNGVLRSLMIDDNTVIQANYYNTNYYKPEYVNENFDCFVIPLADAFRENFVNELTSFVKKLKIPCYVIGVGLKESYEPDFSQPKPQDEAVKKFVTAVLEKSNCIGVRGELTGKYLETLGFAEGRDFMVIGCPSMYMKGKRLHIQNPKLDVNSKVCFNSNVAASVPTRKFIKLKMKEFENHYFIGQVVNELRSIYLGAPYEYKIEYNFRNVTDKIYQDGRLRFFCNVPKWMEFLNDSDLTFGSRLHGNIAAVLAGTPALLVTKDS
;
A
#
# COMPACT_ATOMS: atom_id res chain seq x y z
N MET A 1 12.23 -25.16 10.89
CA MET A 1 11.54 -23.94 11.34
C MET A 1 12.17 -22.77 10.58
N SER A 2 11.43 -22.15 9.65
CA SER A 2 11.95 -21.01 8.88
C SER A 2 11.71 -19.71 9.63
N ARG A 3 12.71 -18.85 9.73
CA ARG A 3 12.64 -17.55 10.40
C ARG A 3 12.83 -16.44 9.36
N ILE A 4 11.80 -15.68 9.10
CA ILE A 4 11.77 -14.63 8.07
C ILE A 4 11.81 -13.27 8.72
N TYR A 5 12.85 -12.48 8.45
CA TYR A 5 12.84 -11.07 8.72
C TYR A 5 12.04 -10.36 7.63
N TYR A 6 11.17 -9.44 8.01
CA TYR A 6 10.18 -8.91 7.08
C TYR A 6 10.11 -7.39 7.19
N ARG A 7 10.21 -6.71 6.05
CA ARG A 7 10.01 -5.26 6.01
C ARG A 7 8.53 -4.94 6.00
N GLY A 8 8.01 -4.50 7.14
CA GLY A 8 6.60 -4.14 7.28
C GLY A 8 6.37 -3.34 8.56
N GLY A 9 5.15 -2.86 8.74
CA GLY A 9 4.68 -2.28 9.99
C GLY A 9 4.06 -3.33 10.90
N MET A 10 3.00 -2.97 11.61
CA MET A 10 2.16 -3.94 12.32
C MET A 10 1.58 -4.97 11.34
N SER A 11 1.28 -6.15 11.85
CA SER A 11 0.64 -7.17 11.03
C SER A 11 -0.72 -6.67 10.52
N PRO A 12 -1.08 -6.94 9.25
CA PRO A 12 -2.40 -6.62 8.71
C PRO A 12 -3.57 -7.28 9.45
N PHE A 13 -3.29 -8.28 10.28
CA PHE A 13 -4.26 -9.03 11.09
C PHE A 13 -4.39 -8.53 12.53
N GLU A 14 -3.40 -7.78 13.01
CA GLU A 14 -3.43 -7.16 14.34
C GLU A 14 -4.31 -5.91 14.36
N THR A 15 -4.74 -5.54 15.56
CA THR A 15 -5.49 -4.31 15.80
C THR A 15 -4.84 -3.56 16.96
N PHE A 16 -4.11 -2.51 16.64
CA PHE A 16 -3.68 -1.54 17.65
C PHE A 16 -4.70 -0.43 17.79
N SER A 17 -4.68 0.22 18.96
CA SER A 17 -5.55 1.38 19.17
C SER A 17 -5.20 2.51 18.19
N PRO A 18 -6.17 3.34 17.78
CA PRO A 18 -5.90 4.52 16.95
C PRO A 18 -4.85 5.45 17.57
N GLY A 19 -4.85 5.62 18.89
CA GLY A 19 -3.85 6.43 19.61
C GLY A 19 -2.43 5.87 19.44
N TYR A 20 -2.26 4.56 19.53
CA TYR A 20 -0.96 3.91 19.28
C TYR A 20 -0.48 4.13 17.84
N ILE A 21 -1.37 3.95 16.86
CA ILE A 21 -1.06 4.17 15.43
C ILE A 21 -0.64 5.62 15.15
N LEU A 22 -1.29 6.59 15.82
CA LEU A 22 -0.97 8.01 15.67
C LEU A 22 0.38 8.41 16.24
N THR A 23 0.87 7.69 17.25
CA THR A 23 2.14 7.98 17.93
C THR A 23 3.32 7.13 17.44
N HIS A 24 3.04 6.03 16.71
CA HIS A 24 4.04 5.10 16.19
C HIS A 24 3.82 4.88 14.69
N ASN A 25 4.89 4.90 13.91
CA ASN A 25 4.80 4.69 12.46
C ASN A 25 4.61 3.20 12.12
N VAL A 26 3.54 2.59 12.63
CA VAL A 26 3.28 1.15 12.44
C VAL A 26 2.50 0.80 11.18
N ILE A 27 1.96 1.81 10.47
CA ILE A 27 1.22 1.61 9.20
C ILE A 27 1.94 2.21 7.98
N GLY A 28 3.15 2.75 8.16
CA GLY A 28 3.88 3.44 7.09
C GLY A 28 3.09 4.63 6.51
N THR A 29 2.40 5.38 7.37
CA THR A 29 1.53 6.53 7.08
C THR A 29 0.24 6.23 6.31
N ASN A 30 0.06 5.02 5.76
CA ASN A 30 -1.10 4.67 4.92
C ASN A 30 -1.49 3.19 5.09
N VAL A 31 -2.72 2.92 5.56
CA VAL A 31 -3.24 1.55 5.71
C VAL A 31 -3.39 0.79 4.39
N GLY A 32 -3.39 1.47 3.25
CA GLY A 32 -3.32 0.82 1.94
C GLY A 32 -2.10 -0.09 1.78
N ASN A 33 -1.03 0.18 2.53
CA ASN A 33 0.14 -0.68 2.60
C ASN A 33 -0.18 -2.08 3.14
N PHE A 34 -1.17 -2.21 4.00
CA PHE A 34 -1.57 -3.51 4.57
C PHE A 34 -2.06 -4.50 3.52
N LEU A 35 -2.59 -4.04 2.39
CA LEU A 35 -3.10 -4.93 1.36
C LEU A 35 -1.98 -5.71 0.68
N TYR A 36 -0.93 -5.04 0.24
CA TYR A 36 0.19 -5.76 -0.37
C TYR A 36 1.01 -6.54 0.67
N LEU A 37 1.11 -6.03 1.89
CA LEU A 37 1.72 -6.75 3.00
C LEU A 37 0.92 -8.03 3.32
N ASN A 38 -0.41 -7.96 3.37
CA ASN A 38 -1.26 -9.12 3.57
C ASN A 38 -1.09 -10.16 2.46
N GLY A 39 -1.03 -9.72 1.20
CA GLY A 39 -0.77 -10.62 0.07
C GLY A 39 0.55 -11.36 0.20
N VAL A 40 1.62 -10.66 0.55
CA VAL A 40 2.95 -11.27 0.77
C VAL A 40 2.94 -12.20 1.97
N LEU A 41 2.40 -11.76 3.12
CA LEU A 41 2.35 -12.60 4.33
C LEU A 41 1.59 -13.91 4.09
N ARG A 42 0.44 -13.86 3.42
CA ARG A 42 -0.33 -15.08 3.07
C ARG A 42 0.46 -16.05 2.17
N SER A 43 1.34 -15.54 1.33
CA SER A 43 2.21 -16.36 0.50
C SER A 43 3.39 -16.96 1.27
N LEU A 44 3.79 -16.35 2.38
CA LEU A 44 4.89 -16.81 3.24
C LEU A 44 4.42 -17.76 4.36
N MET A 45 3.19 -17.60 4.85
CA MET A 45 2.60 -18.42 5.92
C MET A 45 2.09 -19.75 5.35
N ILE A 46 3.02 -20.61 4.94
CA ILE A 46 2.70 -21.90 4.30
C ILE A 46 2.58 -23.05 5.29
N ASP A 47 3.12 -22.91 6.49
CA ASP A 47 3.04 -23.88 7.56
C ASP A 47 3.17 -23.22 8.95
N ASP A 48 2.87 -23.97 10.01
CA ASP A 48 2.94 -23.53 11.41
C ASP A 48 4.39 -23.39 11.92
N ASN A 49 5.39 -23.80 11.15
CA ASN A 49 6.81 -23.73 11.50
C ASN A 49 7.48 -22.45 10.97
N THR A 50 6.76 -21.60 10.28
CA THR A 50 7.30 -20.34 9.74
C THR A 50 7.09 -19.20 10.73
N VAL A 51 8.19 -18.63 11.22
CA VAL A 51 8.18 -17.43 12.10
C VAL A 51 8.51 -16.20 11.26
N ILE A 52 7.62 -15.20 11.29
CA ILE A 52 7.78 -13.95 10.56
C ILE A 52 7.88 -12.79 11.56
N GLN A 53 8.96 -12.04 11.48
CA GLN A 53 9.26 -10.91 12.35
C GLN A 53 9.32 -9.61 11.55
N ALA A 54 8.42 -8.66 11.83
CA ALA A 54 8.42 -7.36 11.19
C ALA A 54 9.54 -6.44 11.74
N ASN A 55 10.03 -5.54 10.88
CA ASN A 55 10.98 -4.50 11.29
C ASN A 55 10.33 -3.15 11.64
N TYR A 56 9.01 -3.07 11.66
CA TYR A 56 8.23 -1.85 11.91
C TYR A 56 8.69 -0.63 11.09
N TYR A 57 9.03 -0.86 9.82
CA TYR A 57 9.58 0.14 8.88
C TYR A 57 10.89 0.79 9.35
N ASN A 58 11.61 0.17 10.26
CA ASN A 58 12.86 0.67 10.81
C ASN A 58 14.02 -0.29 10.44
N THR A 59 14.91 0.15 9.55
CA THR A 59 16.09 -0.63 9.15
C THR A 59 17.09 -0.83 10.28
N ASN A 60 17.01 -0.02 11.32
CA ASN A 60 17.85 -0.14 12.53
C ASN A 60 17.15 -0.90 13.68
N TYR A 61 15.96 -1.50 13.43
CA TYR A 61 15.22 -2.23 14.46
C TYR A 61 16.05 -3.39 15.05
N TYR A 62 16.75 -4.10 14.17
CA TYR A 62 17.81 -5.03 14.56
C TYR A 62 19.11 -4.68 13.84
N LYS A 63 20.25 -4.91 14.52
CA LYS A 63 21.56 -4.80 13.89
C LYS A 63 21.73 -5.89 12.82
N PRO A 64 22.45 -5.63 11.73
CA PRO A 64 22.66 -6.62 10.67
C PRO A 64 23.24 -7.97 11.15
N GLU A 65 24.12 -7.91 12.17
CA GLU A 65 24.73 -9.11 12.77
C GLU A 65 23.64 -10.00 13.39
N TYR A 66 22.74 -9.42 14.19
CA TYR A 66 21.62 -10.14 14.78
C TYR A 66 20.70 -10.73 13.72
N VAL A 67 20.41 -9.99 12.64
CA VAL A 67 19.58 -10.47 11.54
C VAL A 67 20.24 -11.66 10.83
N ASN A 68 21.55 -11.60 10.58
CA ASN A 68 22.32 -12.68 9.96
C ASN A 68 22.36 -13.97 10.79
N GLU A 69 22.33 -13.86 12.13
CA GLU A 69 22.41 -14.99 13.05
C GLU A 69 21.04 -15.62 13.34
N ASN A 70 19.98 -14.85 13.22
CA ASN A 70 18.66 -15.25 13.73
C ASN A 70 17.59 -15.45 12.65
N PHE A 71 17.86 -15.12 11.38
CA PHE A 71 16.89 -15.25 10.31
C PHE A 71 17.50 -15.95 9.08
N ASP A 72 16.65 -16.66 8.35
CA ASP A 72 17.03 -17.40 7.15
C ASP A 72 16.96 -16.52 5.89
N CYS A 73 16.12 -15.48 5.90
CA CYS A 73 16.03 -14.54 4.79
C CYS A 73 15.40 -13.20 5.24
N PHE A 74 15.58 -12.18 4.40
CA PHE A 74 14.93 -10.87 4.53
C PHE A 74 13.97 -10.64 3.35
N VAL A 75 12.67 -10.57 3.64
CA VAL A 75 11.64 -10.26 2.64
C VAL A 75 11.30 -8.78 2.70
N ILE A 76 11.33 -8.13 1.54
CA ILE A 76 11.24 -6.67 1.37
C ILE A 76 10.05 -6.32 0.45
N PRO A 77 8.79 -6.33 0.95
CA PRO A 77 7.67 -5.84 0.19
C PRO A 77 7.78 -4.34 0.00
N LEU A 78 7.60 -3.90 -1.23
CA LEU A 78 7.72 -2.49 -1.59
C LEU A 78 6.51 -2.02 -2.43
N ALA A 79 6.29 -0.72 -2.45
CA ALA A 79 5.36 -0.05 -3.37
C ALA A 79 6.15 0.94 -4.24
N ASP A 80 5.78 2.22 -4.27
CA ASP A 80 6.47 3.29 -5.02
C ASP A 80 7.78 3.66 -4.32
N ALA A 81 8.77 2.78 -4.38
CA ALA A 81 9.95 2.82 -3.52
C ALA A 81 11.23 3.27 -4.23
N PHE A 82 11.26 3.33 -5.55
CA PHE A 82 12.41 3.81 -6.28
C PHE A 82 12.57 5.34 -6.15
N ARG A 83 13.04 5.75 -4.96
CA ARG A 83 13.36 7.11 -4.56
C ARG A 83 14.75 7.11 -3.92
N GLU A 84 15.60 8.04 -4.29
CA GLU A 84 17.02 8.06 -3.97
C GLU A 84 17.31 7.81 -2.48
N ASN A 85 16.83 8.65 -1.58
CA ASN A 85 17.12 8.54 -0.14
C ASN A 85 16.63 7.21 0.44
N PHE A 86 15.43 6.76 0.01
CA PHE A 86 14.82 5.54 0.52
C PHE A 86 15.60 4.29 0.11
N VAL A 87 15.98 4.17 -1.16
CA VAL A 87 16.75 3.01 -1.63
C VAL A 87 18.19 3.03 -1.13
N ASN A 88 18.79 4.19 -0.89
CA ASN A 88 20.12 4.31 -0.30
C ASN A 88 20.17 3.75 1.14
N GLU A 89 19.14 4.04 1.95
CA GLU A 89 19.00 3.48 3.29
C GLU A 89 18.91 1.95 3.25
N LEU A 90 18.01 1.41 2.40
CA LEU A 90 17.86 -0.04 2.23
C LEU A 90 19.14 -0.70 1.68
N THR A 91 19.81 -0.07 0.73
CA THR A 91 21.07 -0.57 0.16
C THR A 91 22.13 -0.74 1.24
N SER A 92 22.26 0.26 2.12
CA SER A 92 23.22 0.26 3.21
C SER A 92 22.97 -0.90 4.19
N PHE A 93 21.71 -1.25 4.43
CA PHE A 93 21.33 -2.37 5.26
C PHE A 93 21.54 -3.72 4.53
N VAL A 94 21.02 -3.88 3.31
CA VAL A 94 21.13 -5.12 2.51
C VAL A 94 22.57 -5.54 2.30
N LYS A 95 23.49 -4.60 2.02
CA LYS A 95 24.93 -4.89 1.85
C LYS A 95 25.58 -5.56 3.06
N LYS A 96 25.08 -5.31 4.27
CA LYS A 96 25.61 -5.89 5.52
C LYS A 96 25.01 -7.28 5.82
N LEU A 97 23.94 -7.66 5.11
CA LEU A 97 23.32 -8.96 5.30
C LEU A 97 24.12 -10.06 4.57
N LYS A 98 24.13 -11.25 5.16
CA LYS A 98 24.72 -12.48 4.60
C LYS A 98 23.64 -13.48 4.16
N ILE A 99 22.40 -13.23 4.53
CA ILE A 99 21.22 -14.04 4.20
C ILE A 99 20.56 -13.57 2.90
N PRO A 100 19.79 -14.42 2.21
CA PRO A 100 19.01 -14.04 1.04
C PRO A 100 18.07 -12.85 1.29
N CYS A 101 17.92 -11.98 0.30
CA CYS A 101 17.06 -10.80 0.35
C CYS A 101 16.10 -10.80 -0.84
N TYR A 102 14.79 -10.75 -0.60
CA TYR A 102 13.76 -10.84 -1.63
C TYR A 102 12.95 -9.57 -1.72
N VAL A 103 13.07 -8.82 -2.81
CA VAL A 103 12.24 -7.64 -3.10
C VAL A 103 10.98 -8.06 -3.83
N ILE A 104 9.82 -7.67 -3.30
CA ILE A 104 8.52 -8.09 -3.81
C ILE A 104 7.63 -6.89 -4.10
N GLY A 105 7.22 -6.73 -5.37
CA GLY A 105 6.23 -5.76 -5.81
C GLY A 105 6.69 -4.31 -5.80
N VAL A 106 7.99 -4.05 -5.99
CA VAL A 106 8.50 -2.68 -6.09
C VAL A 106 7.96 -1.99 -7.34
N GLY A 107 7.64 -0.70 -7.20
CA GLY A 107 7.16 0.16 -8.27
C GLY A 107 7.91 1.48 -8.34
N LEU A 108 7.74 2.15 -9.46
CA LEU A 108 8.24 3.48 -9.76
C LEU A 108 7.09 4.48 -9.71
N LYS A 109 7.36 5.68 -9.19
CA LYS A 109 6.42 6.81 -9.25
C LYS A 109 6.87 7.76 -10.35
N GLU A 110 6.15 7.77 -11.45
CA GLU A 110 6.42 8.63 -12.60
C GLU A 110 5.13 9.28 -13.13
N SER A 111 5.29 10.18 -14.09
CA SER A 111 4.19 10.73 -14.89
C SER A 111 3.49 9.64 -15.71
N TYR A 112 2.36 9.98 -16.34
CA TYR A 112 1.57 9.03 -17.13
C TYR A 112 2.36 8.43 -18.31
N GLU A 113 3.09 9.25 -19.04
CA GLU A 113 3.99 8.85 -20.13
C GLU A 113 5.41 9.32 -19.81
N PRO A 114 6.17 8.57 -18.99
CA PRO A 114 7.49 9.00 -18.59
C PRO A 114 8.49 8.83 -19.72
N ASP A 115 9.33 9.85 -19.91
CA ASP A 115 10.52 9.75 -20.76
C ASP A 115 11.67 9.13 -19.95
N PHE A 116 12.10 7.93 -20.34
CA PHE A 116 13.26 7.25 -19.77
C PHE A 116 14.54 7.44 -20.62
N SER A 117 14.51 8.24 -21.69
CA SER A 117 15.71 8.56 -22.47
C SER A 117 16.65 9.51 -21.73
N GLN A 118 16.14 10.23 -20.74
CA GLN A 118 16.89 11.17 -19.92
C GLN A 118 17.22 10.58 -18.54
N PRO A 119 18.44 10.81 -18.03
CA PRO A 119 18.81 10.39 -16.68
C PRO A 119 17.88 10.95 -15.61
N LYS A 120 17.58 10.17 -14.61
CA LYS A 120 16.75 10.55 -13.46
C LYS A 120 17.59 10.64 -12.18
N PRO A 121 17.24 11.53 -11.24
CA PRO A 121 18.02 11.71 -10.01
C PRO A 121 18.25 10.42 -9.22
N GLN A 122 17.29 9.48 -9.26
CA GLN A 122 17.34 8.22 -8.52
C GLN A 122 18.11 7.09 -9.23
N ASP A 123 18.53 7.22 -10.48
CA ASP A 123 19.06 6.12 -11.30
C ASP A 123 20.24 5.39 -10.64
N GLU A 124 21.25 6.13 -10.21
CA GLU A 124 22.43 5.56 -9.56
C GLU A 124 22.10 4.86 -8.23
N ALA A 125 21.17 5.43 -7.45
CA ALA A 125 20.74 4.83 -6.19
C ALA A 125 19.93 3.55 -6.43
N VAL A 126 19.03 3.55 -7.40
CA VAL A 126 18.25 2.37 -7.79
C VAL A 126 19.16 1.28 -8.34
N LYS A 127 20.12 1.63 -9.22
CA LYS A 127 21.07 0.67 -9.75
C LYS A 127 21.88 0.00 -8.64
N LYS A 128 22.41 0.78 -7.68
CA LYS A 128 23.13 0.26 -6.51
C LYS A 128 22.26 -0.66 -5.63
N PHE A 129 21.00 -0.28 -5.42
CA PHE A 129 20.05 -1.07 -4.65
C PHE A 129 19.74 -2.41 -5.30
N VAL A 130 19.36 -2.39 -6.58
CA VAL A 130 19.05 -3.61 -7.34
C VAL A 130 20.24 -4.54 -7.38
N THR A 131 21.44 -4.02 -7.69
CA THR A 131 22.68 -4.80 -7.67
C THR A 131 22.94 -5.46 -6.31
N ALA A 132 22.79 -4.69 -5.21
CA ALA A 132 23.00 -5.22 -3.86
C ALA A 132 22.00 -6.32 -3.48
N VAL A 133 20.75 -6.23 -3.97
CA VAL A 133 19.75 -7.29 -3.78
C VAL A 133 20.09 -8.52 -4.63
N LEU A 134 20.47 -8.33 -5.89
CA LEU A 134 20.84 -9.44 -6.79
C LEU A 134 22.09 -10.22 -6.34
N GLU A 135 22.98 -9.62 -5.56
CA GLU A 135 24.07 -10.34 -4.88
C GLU A 135 23.55 -11.34 -3.82
N LYS A 136 22.30 -11.25 -3.40
CA LYS A 136 21.65 -12.05 -2.34
C LYS A 136 20.43 -12.83 -2.83
N SER A 137 19.99 -12.59 -4.07
CA SER A 137 18.76 -13.13 -4.65
C SER A 137 18.92 -13.33 -6.15
N ASN A 138 18.15 -14.25 -6.72
CA ASN A 138 18.21 -14.52 -8.16
C ASN A 138 17.53 -13.44 -9.01
N CYS A 139 16.50 -12.80 -8.49
CA CYS A 139 15.76 -11.73 -9.17
C CYS A 139 14.96 -10.89 -8.19
N ILE A 140 14.46 -9.72 -8.65
CA ILE A 140 13.49 -8.90 -7.91
C ILE A 140 12.12 -8.95 -8.58
N GLY A 141 11.05 -8.87 -7.79
CA GLY A 141 9.68 -8.76 -8.29
C GLY A 141 9.28 -7.30 -8.45
N VAL A 142 8.96 -6.86 -9.67
CA VAL A 142 8.46 -5.51 -9.94
C VAL A 142 6.95 -5.50 -10.16
N ARG A 143 6.32 -4.36 -9.87
CA ARG A 143 4.86 -4.23 -9.86
C ARG A 143 4.24 -4.16 -11.26
N GLY A 144 4.93 -3.64 -12.23
CA GLY A 144 4.40 -3.45 -13.57
C GLY A 144 5.45 -3.20 -14.63
N GLU A 145 5.03 -3.31 -15.89
CA GLU A 145 5.87 -3.16 -17.07
C GLU A 145 6.61 -1.82 -17.12
N LEU A 146 5.97 -0.74 -16.66
CA LEU A 146 6.61 0.57 -16.58
C LEU A 146 7.88 0.55 -15.71
N THR A 147 7.81 -0.15 -14.57
CA THR A 147 8.98 -0.33 -13.70
C THR A 147 10.02 -1.22 -14.34
N GLY A 148 9.58 -2.26 -15.08
CA GLY A 148 10.47 -3.12 -15.87
C GLY A 148 11.24 -2.31 -16.92
N LYS A 149 10.54 -1.55 -17.77
CA LYS A 149 11.14 -0.68 -18.77
C LYS A 149 12.16 0.30 -18.17
N TYR A 150 11.85 0.87 -17.02
CA TYR A 150 12.80 1.71 -16.30
C TYR A 150 14.06 0.95 -15.90
N LEU A 151 13.93 -0.28 -15.37
CA LEU A 151 15.10 -1.09 -15.01
C LEU A 151 15.93 -1.51 -16.22
N GLU A 152 15.31 -1.74 -17.37
CA GLU A 152 16.01 -2.01 -18.62
C GLU A 152 16.93 -0.84 -19.03
N THR A 153 16.47 0.41 -18.86
CA THR A 153 17.34 1.58 -19.13
C THR A 153 18.54 1.66 -18.19
N LEU A 154 18.46 1.04 -17.01
CA LEU A 154 19.57 0.95 -16.06
C LEU A 154 20.49 -0.27 -16.33
N GLY A 155 20.19 -1.10 -17.36
CA GLY A 155 21.00 -2.24 -17.78
C GLY A 155 20.59 -3.58 -17.16
N PHE A 156 19.44 -3.67 -16.49
CA PHE A 156 18.87 -4.92 -15.99
C PHE A 156 17.98 -5.57 -17.06
N ALA A 157 17.82 -6.88 -17.02
CA ALA A 157 17.05 -7.66 -17.99
C ALA A 157 15.88 -8.41 -17.33
N GLU A 158 14.70 -8.36 -17.97
CA GLU A 158 13.56 -9.18 -17.55
C GLU A 158 13.87 -10.68 -17.70
N GLY A 159 13.37 -11.49 -16.77
CA GLY A 159 13.60 -12.92 -16.72
C GLY A 159 14.96 -13.34 -16.15
N ARG A 160 15.94 -12.42 -16.09
CA ARG A 160 17.24 -12.64 -15.46
C ARG A 160 17.36 -11.90 -14.12
N ASP A 161 17.17 -10.59 -14.13
CA ASP A 161 17.41 -9.69 -12.99
C ASP A 161 16.11 -9.29 -12.31
N PHE A 162 15.02 -9.23 -13.05
CA PHE A 162 13.69 -8.92 -12.52
C PHE A 162 12.56 -9.66 -13.24
N MET A 163 11.40 -9.73 -12.59
CA MET A 163 10.16 -10.25 -13.16
C MET A 163 9.01 -9.30 -12.87
N VAL A 164 8.12 -9.10 -13.84
CA VAL A 164 6.86 -8.36 -13.62
C VAL A 164 5.86 -9.28 -12.94
N ILE A 165 5.61 -9.04 -11.66
CA ILE A 165 4.77 -9.90 -10.82
C ILE A 165 3.41 -9.28 -10.42
N GLY A 166 3.16 -8.02 -10.78
CA GLY A 166 1.95 -7.33 -10.36
C GLY A 166 1.99 -6.83 -8.92
N CYS A 167 0.83 -6.38 -8.42
CA CYS A 167 0.69 -5.98 -7.03
C CYS A 167 0.41 -7.20 -6.15
N PRO A 168 1.21 -7.48 -5.10
CA PRO A 168 1.01 -8.65 -4.24
C PRO A 168 -0.37 -8.72 -3.57
N SER A 169 -1.04 -7.58 -3.37
CA SER A 169 -2.40 -7.58 -2.83
C SER A 169 -3.38 -8.43 -3.66
N MET A 170 -3.18 -8.54 -4.96
CA MET A 170 -4.06 -9.30 -5.85
C MET A 170 -3.96 -10.82 -5.67
N TYR A 171 -2.91 -11.32 -5.00
CA TYR A 171 -2.73 -12.77 -4.77
C TYR A 171 -3.59 -13.34 -3.64
N MET A 172 -4.19 -12.47 -2.79
CA MET A 172 -4.94 -12.89 -1.60
C MET A 172 -6.10 -13.83 -1.89
N LYS A 173 -6.74 -13.74 -3.04
CA LYS A 173 -7.90 -14.57 -3.44
C LYS A 173 -7.55 -15.65 -4.47
N GLY A 174 -6.34 -15.64 -4.98
CA GLY A 174 -5.93 -16.57 -6.04
C GLY A 174 -6.86 -16.49 -7.25
N LYS A 175 -7.29 -17.63 -7.75
CA LYS A 175 -8.22 -17.75 -8.91
C LYS A 175 -9.72 -17.67 -8.52
N ARG A 176 -10.05 -17.46 -7.25
CA ARG A 176 -11.43 -17.51 -6.72
C ARG A 176 -12.02 -16.15 -6.39
N LEU A 177 -11.64 -15.13 -7.14
CA LEU A 177 -12.23 -13.81 -6.98
C LEU A 177 -13.61 -13.78 -7.63
N HIS A 178 -14.63 -13.46 -6.85
CA HIS A 178 -15.97 -13.17 -7.31
C HIS A 178 -16.32 -11.73 -6.96
N ILE A 179 -16.85 -10.98 -7.94
CA ILE A 179 -17.29 -9.59 -7.75
C ILE A 179 -18.80 -9.56 -7.93
N GLN A 180 -19.49 -8.97 -6.97
CA GLN A 180 -20.93 -8.77 -7.02
C GLN A 180 -21.31 -7.85 -8.19
N ASN A 181 -22.56 -7.96 -8.64
CA ASN A 181 -23.11 -7.07 -9.67
C ASN A 181 -24.45 -6.47 -9.17
N PRO A 182 -24.40 -5.54 -8.21
CA PRO A 182 -25.59 -4.94 -7.63
C PRO A 182 -26.30 -4.01 -8.62
N LYS A 183 -27.62 -3.89 -8.46
CA LYS A 183 -28.37 -2.81 -9.09
C LYS A 183 -28.30 -1.60 -8.13
N LEU A 184 -27.67 -0.54 -8.59
CA LEU A 184 -27.50 0.67 -7.79
C LEU A 184 -28.72 1.56 -7.82
N ASP A 185 -29.09 2.09 -6.64
CA ASP A 185 -30.08 3.13 -6.45
C ASP A 185 -29.61 4.15 -5.40
N VAL A 186 -30.46 5.13 -5.06
CA VAL A 186 -30.16 6.18 -4.09
C VAL A 186 -29.83 5.64 -2.68
N ASN A 187 -30.37 4.48 -2.31
CA ASN A 187 -30.18 3.85 -0.99
C ASN A 187 -28.97 2.91 -0.95
N SER A 188 -28.37 2.62 -2.08
CA SER A 188 -27.20 1.72 -2.16
C SER A 188 -26.09 2.18 -1.23
N LYS A 189 -25.45 1.22 -0.54
CA LYS A 189 -24.32 1.47 0.34
C LYS A 189 -23.06 1.68 -0.46
N VAL A 190 -22.64 2.94 -0.63
CA VAL A 190 -21.49 3.31 -1.44
C VAL A 190 -20.34 3.83 -0.58
N CYS A 191 -19.17 3.23 -0.74
CA CYS A 191 -17.95 3.63 -0.04
C CYS A 191 -17.09 4.53 -0.92
N PHE A 192 -16.79 5.72 -0.45
CA PHE A 192 -15.96 6.69 -1.14
C PHE A 192 -14.56 6.79 -0.54
N ASN A 193 -13.59 7.06 -1.39
CA ASN A 193 -12.23 7.37 -0.99
C ASN A 193 -11.64 8.47 -1.88
N SER A 194 -10.73 9.27 -1.35
CA SER A 194 -10.10 10.34 -2.13
C SER A 194 -8.64 10.52 -1.75
N ASN A 195 -7.79 10.71 -2.75
CA ASN A 195 -6.38 11.02 -2.54
C ASN A 195 -6.21 12.54 -2.46
N VAL A 196 -5.52 13.02 -1.42
CA VAL A 196 -5.20 14.47 -1.27
C VAL A 196 -4.36 15.01 -2.43
N ALA A 197 -3.56 14.16 -3.06
CA ALA A 197 -2.77 14.51 -4.25
C ALA A 197 -3.57 14.47 -5.56
N ALA A 198 -4.85 14.06 -5.54
CA ALA A 198 -5.71 14.15 -6.71
C ALA A 198 -6.00 15.61 -7.06
N SER A 199 -6.24 15.88 -8.35
CA SER A 199 -6.57 17.23 -8.82
C SER A 199 -7.82 17.78 -8.15
N VAL A 200 -7.95 19.11 -8.08
CA VAL A 200 -9.14 19.74 -7.49
C VAL A 200 -10.43 19.32 -8.20
N PRO A 201 -10.50 19.26 -9.54
CA PRO A 201 -11.67 18.75 -10.25
C PRO A 201 -12.03 17.31 -9.85
N THR A 202 -11.05 16.42 -9.77
CA THR A 202 -11.26 15.02 -9.35
C THR A 202 -11.87 14.94 -7.94
N ARG A 203 -11.33 15.69 -6.98
CA ARG A 203 -11.87 15.72 -5.61
C ARG A 203 -13.29 16.30 -5.54
N LYS A 204 -13.56 17.37 -6.28
CA LYS A 204 -14.92 17.95 -6.38
C LYS A 204 -15.91 16.97 -7.00
N PHE A 205 -15.50 16.24 -8.03
CA PHE A 205 -16.30 15.22 -8.67
C PHE A 205 -16.68 14.09 -7.68
N ILE A 206 -15.70 13.53 -6.96
CA ILE A 206 -15.96 12.51 -5.93
C ILE A 206 -16.95 13.04 -4.89
N LYS A 207 -16.74 14.27 -4.39
CA LYS A 207 -17.63 14.89 -3.41
C LYS A 207 -19.04 15.11 -3.94
N LEU A 208 -19.19 15.45 -5.21
CA LEU A 208 -20.48 15.57 -5.86
C LEU A 208 -21.21 14.23 -5.90
N LYS A 209 -20.50 13.18 -6.34
CA LYS A 209 -21.04 11.82 -6.43
C LYS A 209 -21.45 11.24 -5.08
N MET A 210 -20.75 11.57 -4.00
CA MET A 210 -21.17 11.17 -2.64
C MET A 210 -22.60 11.62 -2.29
N LYS A 211 -23.01 12.79 -2.78
CA LYS A 211 -24.34 13.35 -2.49
C LYS A 211 -25.48 12.65 -3.22
N GLU A 212 -25.18 11.84 -4.23
CA GLU A 212 -26.18 11.08 -4.99
C GLU A 212 -26.69 9.84 -4.25
N PHE A 213 -26.02 9.44 -3.16
CA PHE A 213 -26.35 8.25 -2.39
C PHE A 213 -26.67 8.64 -0.94
N GLU A 214 -27.83 8.21 -0.43
CA GLU A 214 -28.21 8.46 0.96
C GLU A 214 -27.36 7.65 1.95
N ASN A 215 -26.99 6.42 1.57
CA ASN A 215 -26.20 5.51 2.39
C ASN A 215 -24.72 5.49 1.97
N HIS A 216 -24.07 6.66 1.98
CA HIS A 216 -22.66 6.76 1.63
C HIS A 216 -21.75 6.81 2.86
N TYR A 217 -20.53 6.30 2.69
CA TYR A 217 -19.43 6.33 3.67
C TYR A 217 -18.17 6.88 3.02
N PHE A 218 -17.33 7.56 3.79
CA PHE A 218 -15.99 7.92 3.38
C PHE A 218 -14.96 7.09 4.16
N ILE A 219 -14.05 6.41 3.44
CA ILE A 219 -13.05 5.55 4.02
C ILE A 219 -11.69 6.24 3.99
N GLY A 220 -11.22 6.65 5.15
CA GLY A 220 -9.89 7.22 5.33
C GLY A 220 -8.80 6.15 5.27
N GLN A 221 -7.61 6.54 4.82
CA GLN A 221 -6.48 5.61 4.68
C GLN A 221 -5.15 6.16 5.22
N VAL A 222 -4.99 7.47 5.36
CA VAL A 222 -3.75 8.07 5.83
C VAL A 222 -3.85 8.54 7.28
N VAL A 223 -2.70 8.61 7.96
CA VAL A 223 -2.62 8.99 9.39
C VAL A 223 -3.32 10.31 9.68
N ASN A 224 -3.24 11.31 8.79
CA ASN A 224 -3.93 12.59 9.00
C ASN A 224 -5.46 12.45 8.98
N GLU A 225 -6.00 11.53 8.16
CA GLU A 225 -7.43 11.20 8.18
C GLU A 225 -7.81 10.49 9.48
N LEU A 226 -6.97 9.55 9.96
CA LEU A 226 -7.17 8.91 11.25
C LEU A 226 -7.19 9.95 12.39
N ARG A 227 -6.26 10.90 12.38
CA ARG A 227 -6.22 11.99 13.37
C ARG A 227 -7.53 12.77 13.39
N SER A 228 -8.02 13.17 12.22
CA SER A 228 -9.29 13.92 12.12
C SER A 228 -10.49 13.07 12.54
N ILE A 229 -10.55 11.80 12.14
CA ILE A 229 -11.67 10.91 12.48
C ILE A 229 -11.68 10.57 13.97
N TYR A 230 -10.54 10.25 14.55
CA TYR A 230 -10.43 9.75 15.92
C TYR A 230 -10.39 10.87 16.96
N LEU A 231 -9.63 11.94 16.70
CA LEU A 231 -9.45 13.05 17.64
C LEU A 231 -10.37 14.24 17.36
N GLY A 232 -11.13 14.22 16.26
CA GLY A 232 -11.90 15.37 15.82
C GLY A 232 -11.04 16.57 15.39
N ALA A 233 -9.74 16.35 15.19
CA ALA A 233 -8.83 17.40 14.79
C ALA A 233 -9.17 17.94 13.40
N PRO A 234 -9.06 19.27 13.16
CA PRO A 234 -9.23 19.82 11.82
C PRO A 234 -8.27 19.16 10.83
N TYR A 235 -8.73 18.94 9.61
CA TYR A 235 -7.87 18.40 8.56
C TYR A 235 -6.86 19.46 8.11
N GLU A 236 -5.58 19.18 8.27
CA GLU A 236 -4.49 20.19 8.14
C GLU A 236 -4.24 20.69 6.71
N TYR A 237 -4.75 19.98 5.70
CA TYR A 237 -4.57 20.40 4.31
C TYR A 237 -5.59 21.47 3.92
N LYS A 238 -5.11 22.64 3.47
CA LYS A 238 -5.91 23.79 2.96
C LYS A 238 -6.71 23.47 1.68
N ILE A 239 -6.94 22.20 1.38
CA ILE A 239 -7.54 21.75 0.14
C ILE A 239 -9.00 21.35 0.45
N GLU A 240 -9.92 21.62 -0.47
CA GLU A 240 -11.27 21.10 -0.37
C GLU A 240 -11.25 19.57 -0.24
N TYR A 241 -11.45 19.12 1.00
CA TYR A 241 -11.55 17.71 1.31
C TYR A 241 -13.01 17.31 1.50
N ASN A 242 -13.32 16.02 1.52
CA ASN A 242 -14.68 15.54 1.67
C ASN A 242 -15.26 15.84 3.06
N PHE A 243 -14.41 16.10 4.05
CA PHE A 243 -14.78 16.60 5.38
C PHE A 243 -13.69 17.56 5.90
N ARG A 244 -14.05 18.45 6.81
CA ARG A 244 -13.13 19.47 7.34
C ARG A 244 -12.92 19.35 8.84
N ASN A 245 -13.99 19.06 9.58
CA ASN A 245 -13.97 18.99 11.04
C ASN A 245 -15.22 18.26 11.58
N VAL A 246 -15.32 18.17 12.90
CA VAL A 246 -16.40 17.49 13.61
C VAL A 246 -17.81 18.07 13.39
N THR A 247 -17.94 19.29 12.87
CA THR A 247 -19.26 19.91 12.59
C THR A 247 -19.83 19.47 11.24
N ASP A 248 -19.03 18.82 10.40
CA ASP A 248 -19.53 18.30 9.13
C ASP A 248 -20.53 17.16 9.37
N LYS A 249 -21.63 17.18 8.62
CA LYS A 249 -22.69 16.18 8.75
C LYS A 249 -22.19 14.76 8.61
N ILE A 250 -21.28 14.49 7.66
CA ILE A 250 -20.70 13.16 7.46
C ILE A 250 -19.94 12.63 8.70
N TYR A 251 -19.32 13.53 9.49
CA TYR A 251 -18.69 13.19 10.75
C TYR A 251 -19.75 12.89 11.83
N GLN A 252 -20.74 13.78 11.99
CA GLN A 252 -21.79 13.64 12.98
C GLN A 252 -22.66 12.40 12.75
N ASP A 253 -22.95 12.08 11.50
CA ASP A 253 -23.69 10.87 11.13
C ASP A 253 -22.86 9.57 11.30
N GLY A 254 -21.62 9.70 11.75
CA GLY A 254 -20.72 8.55 11.92
C GLY A 254 -20.41 7.83 10.60
N ARG A 255 -20.37 8.54 9.48
CA ARG A 255 -20.15 7.96 8.14
C ARG A 255 -18.68 8.04 7.69
N LEU A 256 -17.79 8.57 8.52
CA LEU A 256 -16.36 8.50 8.34
C LEU A 256 -15.83 7.20 8.97
N ARG A 257 -15.05 6.44 8.21
CA ARG A 257 -14.47 5.17 8.67
C ARG A 257 -12.97 5.16 8.43
N PHE A 258 -12.27 4.51 9.36
CA PHE A 258 -10.87 4.18 9.22
C PHE A 258 -10.65 2.77 9.78
N PHE A 259 -10.00 1.90 9.00
CA PHE A 259 -9.78 0.51 9.39
C PHE A 259 -8.32 0.29 9.75
N CYS A 260 -8.08 -0.22 10.95
CA CYS A 260 -6.74 -0.50 11.46
C CYS A 260 -6.26 -1.93 11.15
N ASN A 261 -7.10 -2.75 10.53
CA ASN A 261 -6.71 -4.06 10.01
C ASN A 261 -7.46 -4.43 8.72
N VAL A 262 -6.87 -5.34 7.95
CA VAL A 262 -7.42 -5.75 6.65
C VAL A 262 -8.70 -6.57 6.77
N PRO A 263 -8.84 -7.56 7.68
CA PRO A 263 -10.07 -8.33 7.80
C PRO A 263 -11.31 -7.47 8.03
N LYS A 264 -11.25 -6.52 8.97
CA LYS A 264 -12.38 -5.62 9.27
C LYS A 264 -12.68 -4.66 8.11
N TRP A 265 -11.64 -4.21 7.42
CA TRP A 265 -11.82 -3.37 6.24
C TRP A 265 -12.55 -4.13 5.12
N MET A 266 -12.11 -5.36 4.83
CA MET A 266 -12.74 -6.19 3.80
C MET A 266 -14.16 -6.63 4.18
N GLU A 267 -14.41 -6.94 5.45
CA GLU A 267 -15.77 -7.24 5.96
C GLU A 267 -16.73 -6.08 5.69
N PHE A 268 -16.33 -4.85 6.03
CA PHE A 268 -17.15 -3.66 5.80
C PHE A 268 -17.40 -3.38 4.31
N LEU A 269 -16.39 -3.59 3.47
CA LEU A 269 -16.52 -3.39 2.03
C LEU A 269 -17.36 -4.49 1.38
N ASN A 270 -17.25 -5.74 1.83
CA ASN A 270 -18.06 -6.85 1.31
C ASN A 270 -19.57 -6.61 1.47
N ASP A 271 -19.95 -5.89 2.51
CA ASP A 271 -21.33 -5.46 2.78
C ASP A 271 -21.68 -4.12 2.08
N SER A 272 -20.96 -3.74 1.06
CA SER A 272 -21.18 -2.51 0.29
C SER A 272 -21.48 -2.85 -1.17
N ASP A 273 -22.30 -2.01 -1.81
CA ASP A 273 -22.73 -2.21 -3.20
C ASP A 273 -21.68 -1.70 -4.20
N LEU A 274 -20.95 -0.64 -3.83
CA LEU A 274 -19.96 -0.01 -4.71
C LEU A 274 -18.87 0.68 -3.91
N THR A 275 -17.66 0.69 -4.42
CA THR A 275 -16.60 1.62 -3.98
C THR A 275 -16.22 2.56 -5.12
N PHE A 276 -16.09 3.86 -4.80
CA PHE A 276 -15.81 4.91 -5.77
C PHE A 276 -14.74 5.86 -5.24
N GLY A 277 -13.68 6.09 -6.01
CA GLY A 277 -12.69 7.07 -5.60
C GLY A 277 -11.33 7.00 -6.27
N SER A 278 -10.39 7.82 -5.81
CA SER A 278 -9.07 7.99 -6.45
C SER A 278 -7.91 7.29 -5.70
N ARG A 279 -8.19 6.49 -4.65
CA ARG A 279 -7.15 5.70 -3.95
C ARG A 279 -7.10 4.29 -4.49
N LEU A 280 -6.02 3.94 -5.18
CA LEU A 280 -5.85 2.63 -5.80
C LEU A 280 -6.08 1.49 -4.80
N HIS A 281 -5.37 1.49 -3.66
CA HIS A 281 -5.52 0.40 -2.68
C HIS A 281 -6.90 0.35 -2.01
N GLY A 282 -7.59 1.49 -1.87
CA GLY A 282 -8.98 1.48 -1.39
C GLY A 282 -9.93 0.75 -2.34
N ASN A 283 -9.75 0.93 -3.64
CA ASN A 283 -10.52 0.22 -4.66
C ASN A 283 -10.07 -1.24 -4.81
N ILE A 284 -8.77 -1.53 -4.69
CA ILE A 284 -8.28 -2.93 -4.63
C ILE A 284 -8.89 -3.67 -3.43
N ALA A 285 -8.98 -3.03 -2.26
CA ALA A 285 -9.61 -3.65 -1.09
C ALA A 285 -11.07 -4.05 -1.37
N ALA A 286 -11.83 -3.20 -2.06
CA ALA A 286 -13.21 -3.48 -2.43
C ALA A 286 -13.29 -4.67 -3.40
N VAL A 287 -12.50 -4.66 -4.46
CA VAL A 287 -12.43 -5.78 -5.42
C VAL A 287 -12.09 -7.08 -4.72
N LEU A 288 -11.12 -7.08 -3.82
CA LEU A 288 -10.75 -8.27 -3.03
C LEU A 288 -11.82 -8.68 -2.02
N ALA A 289 -12.65 -7.76 -1.57
CA ALA A 289 -13.82 -8.05 -0.74
C ALA A 289 -14.99 -8.63 -1.55
N GLY A 290 -14.96 -8.54 -2.88
CA GLY A 290 -16.05 -8.96 -3.77
C GLY A 290 -16.98 -7.82 -4.16
N THR A 291 -16.64 -6.58 -3.84
CA THR A 291 -17.42 -5.38 -4.14
C THR A 291 -16.88 -4.71 -5.39
N PRO A 292 -17.73 -4.33 -6.36
CA PRO A 292 -17.30 -3.57 -7.53
C PRO A 292 -16.69 -2.23 -7.12
N ALA A 293 -15.70 -1.77 -7.91
CA ALA A 293 -14.99 -0.54 -7.63
C ALA A 293 -14.76 0.28 -8.90
N LEU A 294 -14.96 1.58 -8.80
CA LEU A 294 -14.64 2.56 -9.84
C LEU A 294 -13.49 3.46 -9.39
N LEU A 295 -12.36 3.29 -10.06
CA LEU A 295 -11.18 4.10 -9.81
C LEU A 295 -11.21 5.35 -10.70
N VAL A 296 -11.21 6.53 -10.08
CA VAL A 296 -11.02 7.81 -10.75
C VAL A 296 -9.53 8.13 -10.74
N THR A 297 -8.96 8.41 -11.90
CA THR A 297 -7.55 8.81 -11.99
C THR A 297 -7.31 10.10 -11.21
N LYS A 298 -6.17 10.19 -10.56
CA LYS A 298 -5.80 11.40 -9.80
C LYS A 298 -5.17 12.47 -10.69
N ASP A 299 -4.62 12.05 -11.82
CA ASP A 299 -3.94 12.88 -12.81
C ASP A 299 -4.80 12.89 -14.08
N SER A 300 -5.18 14.07 -14.51
CA SER A 300 -5.89 14.33 -15.78
C SER A 300 -5.14 15.38 -16.57
#